data_c0123a6021ebb09af4a09765559efbf7
#
_entry.id   c0123a6021ebb09af4a09765559efbf7
#
_cell.length_a   1.000
_cell.length_b   1.000
_cell.length_c   1.000
_cell.angle_alpha   90.00
_cell.angle_beta   90.00
_cell.angle_gamma   90.00
#
_symmetry.space_group_name_H-M   'P 1'
#
loop_
_entity.id
_entity.type
_entity.pdbx_description
1 polymer ?
#
loop_
_entity_poly.entity_id
_entity_poly.type
_entity_poly.pdbx_seq_one_letter_code
_entity_poly.pdbx_strand_id
1 'polypeptide(L)'
;MTLMKTANQSEATVSGHKIEMHKSGSGPPLLFLHGGGGFGTFDPTASPLAEKFTVYAPSHPGFFGSERPDWLYTINDLAHFYKDMVQELGLEDYVLVGHSVGGWIAAEMAAMDHHNIKGLVLIDAAGVRPEKGEITEVFMVSGDTRLKLGFHDPSQVPSYDVISADPTPEGAAIGHGNMEMLSRLCWRPYLHNPSLPHYLGSVKTPALVVWGKQDAIIPVECGEMYSKLLPNATLKSIDNCGHSPQMEKPDEFNAAMA
;
A
#
# COMPACT_ATOMS: atom_id res chain seq x y z
N MET A 1 4.84 13.75 -12.84
CA MET A 1 3.56 13.13 -12.46
C MET A 1 2.62 14.26 -12.10
N THR A 2 1.62 14.52 -12.92
CA THR A 2 0.61 15.53 -12.60
C THR A 2 -0.30 14.92 -11.55
N LEU A 3 -0.38 15.51 -10.34
CA LEU A 3 -1.38 15.13 -9.36
C LEU A 3 -2.75 15.26 -10.04
N MET A 4 -3.41 14.14 -10.28
CA MET A 4 -4.82 14.18 -10.65
C MET A 4 -5.56 14.73 -9.44
N LYS A 5 -5.99 15.99 -9.49
CA LYS A 5 -7.02 16.48 -8.57
C LYS A 5 -8.30 15.74 -8.97
N THR A 6 -8.54 14.62 -8.30
CA THR A 6 -9.79 13.88 -8.50
C THR A 6 -10.92 14.61 -7.78
N ALA A 7 -12.15 14.47 -8.29
CA ALA A 7 -13.35 15.10 -7.70
C ALA A 7 -13.63 14.65 -6.24
N ASN A 8 -12.90 13.67 -5.75
CA ASN A 8 -13.09 13.01 -4.45
C ASN A 8 -12.00 13.37 -3.42
N GLN A 9 -11.13 14.37 -3.72
CA GLN A 9 -10.07 14.80 -2.82
C GLN A 9 -10.65 15.66 -1.69
N SER A 10 -10.29 15.32 -0.46
CA SER A 10 -10.65 16.01 0.77
C SER A 10 -9.44 16.06 1.70
N GLU A 11 -9.55 16.75 2.81
CA GLU A 11 -8.57 16.74 3.89
C GLU A 11 -9.22 16.17 5.15
N ALA A 12 -8.45 15.40 5.92
CA ALA A 12 -8.79 15.01 7.27
C ALA A 12 -7.75 15.57 8.24
N THR A 13 -8.17 15.95 9.44
CA THR A 13 -7.21 16.26 10.52
C THR A 13 -7.12 15.03 11.41
N VAL A 14 -5.93 14.48 11.59
CA VAL A 14 -5.66 13.29 12.40
C VAL A 14 -4.52 13.60 13.34
N SER A 15 -4.74 13.43 14.64
CA SER A 15 -3.76 13.75 15.70
C SER A 15 -3.14 15.15 15.52
N GLY A 16 -3.97 16.12 15.07
CA GLY A 16 -3.57 17.51 14.84
C GLY A 16 -2.86 17.79 13.51
N HIS A 17 -2.66 16.79 12.65
CA HIS A 17 -2.00 16.93 11.36
C HIS A 17 -2.99 16.82 10.19
N LYS A 18 -2.80 17.64 9.15
CA LYS A 18 -3.61 17.59 7.94
C LYS A 18 -3.15 16.45 7.03
N ILE A 19 -4.08 15.60 6.66
CA ILE A 19 -3.86 14.45 5.80
C ILE A 19 -4.72 14.59 4.56
N GLU A 20 -4.08 14.56 3.40
CA GLU A 20 -4.77 14.47 2.13
C GLU A 20 -5.49 13.13 2.03
N MET A 21 -6.78 13.16 1.68
CA MET A 21 -7.64 11.99 1.67
C MET A 21 -8.45 11.94 0.37
N HIS A 22 -8.49 10.77 -0.25
CA HIS A 22 -9.47 10.47 -1.29
C HIS A 22 -10.57 9.63 -0.68
N LYS A 23 -11.84 10.00 -0.94
CA LYS A 23 -12.99 9.29 -0.39
C LYS A 23 -14.09 9.16 -1.43
N SER A 24 -14.65 7.96 -1.62
CA SER A 24 -15.77 7.70 -2.53
C SER A 24 -16.53 6.46 -2.13
N GLY A 25 -17.71 6.28 -2.77
CA GLY A 25 -18.56 5.11 -2.59
C GLY A 25 -19.50 5.20 -1.39
N SER A 26 -20.28 4.14 -1.23
CA SER A 26 -21.22 3.97 -0.12
C SER A 26 -21.27 2.49 0.27
N GLY A 27 -21.29 2.20 1.56
CA GLY A 27 -21.26 0.85 2.09
C GLY A 27 -20.31 0.72 3.28
N PRO A 28 -19.96 -0.50 3.69
CA PRO A 28 -18.99 -0.72 4.77
C PRO A 28 -17.67 0.02 4.50
N PRO A 29 -16.98 0.50 5.55
CA PRO A 29 -15.74 1.24 5.37
C PRO A 29 -14.61 0.33 4.88
N LEU A 30 -13.78 0.86 3.97
CA LEU A 30 -12.56 0.27 3.48
C LEU A 30 -11.43 1.30 3.56
N LEU A 31 -10.36 0.98 4.28
CA LEU A 31 -9.15 1.79 4.34
C LEU A 31 -8.11 1.22 3.38
N PHE A 32 -7.71 2.00 2.36
CA PHE A 32 -6.72 1.62 1.37
C PHE A 32 -5.41 2.38 1.57
N LEU A 33 -4.34 1.66 1.89
CA LEU A 33 -3.00 2.18 2.13
C LEU A 33 -2.10 1.97 0.91
N HIS A 34 -1.61 3.06 0.32
CA HIS A 34 -0.80 3.02 -0.91
C HIS A 34 0.63 2.54 -0.69
N GLY A 35 1.33 2.20 -1.77
CA GLY A 35 2.76 1.88 -1.76
C GLY A 35 3.65 3.13 -1.75
N GLY A 36 4.98 2.94 -1.74
CA GLY A 36 5.96 4.03 -1.69
C GLY A 36 5.89 5.03 -2.85
N GLY A 37 5.32 4.63 -3.98
CA GLY A 37 5.07 5.49 -5.16
C GLY A 37 3.71 6.21 -5.16
N GLY A 38 2.88 6.06 -4.11
CA GLY A 38 1.50 6.52 -4.10
C GLY A 38 0.56 5.54 -4.81
N PHE A 39 -0.55 6.06 -5.31
CA PHE A 39 -1.55 5.24 -6.02
C PHE A 39 -1.21 5.00 -7.50
N GLY A 40 -0.25 5.75 -8.06
CA GLY A 40 0.06 5.68 -9.50
C GLY A 40 -1.13 6.14 -10.34
N THR A 41 -1.56 5.30 -11.29
CA THR A 41 -2.80 5.49 -12.07
C THR A 41 -3.98 4.70 -11.52
N PHE A 42 -3.78 3.89 -10.48
CA PHE A 42 -4.85 3.22 -9.78
C PHE A 42 -5.48 4.17 -8.75
N ASP A 43 -6.73 4.52 -8.96
CA ASP A 43 -7.52 5.28 -7.99
C ASP A 43 -8.50 4.33 -7.30
N PRO A 44 -8.25 3.95 -6.03
CA PRO A 44 -9.15 3.03 -5.32
C PRO A 44 -10.56 3.60 -5.15
N THR A 45 -10.71 4.93 -5.16
CA THR A 45 -12.01 5.60 -5.02
C THR A 45 -12.81 5.64 -6.33
N ALA A 46 -12.16 5.40 -7.46
CA ALA A 46 -12.79 5.28 -8.78
C ALA A 46 -12.80 3.82 -9.29
N SER A 47 -12.32 2.87 -8.48
CA SER A 47 -12.29 1.44 -8.81
C SER A 47 -13.61 0.74 -8.45
N PRO A 48 -13.84 -0.51 -8.88
CA PRO A 48 -15.00 -1.31 -8.45
C PRO A 48 -15.13 -1.49 -6.93
N LEU A 49 -14.09 -1.20 -6.15
CA LEU A 49 -14.17 -1.18 -4.69
C LEU A 49 -15.17 -0.14 -4.19
N ALA A 50 -15.24 1.04 -4.82
CA ALA A 50 -16.16 2.09 -4.45
C ALA A 50 -17.64 1.78 -4.77
N GLU A 51 -17.91 0.76 -5.56
CA GLU A 51 -19.26 0.27 -5.80
C GLU A 51 -19.81 -0.53 -4.59
N LYS A 52 -18.91 -1.14 -3.81
CA LYS A 52 -19.24 -2.02 -2.68
C LYS A 52 -18.94 -1.42 -1.32
N PHE A 53 -17.98 -0.50 -1.24
CA PHE A 53 -17.44 0.06 0.00
C PHE A 53 -17.45 1.59 -0.01
N THR A 54 -17.44 2.18 1.18
CA THR A 54 -16.97 3.55 1.35
C THR A 54 -15.45 3.49 1.47
N VAL A 55 -14.75 3.85 0.39
CA VAL A 55 -13.28 3.79 0.31
C VAL A 55 -12.67 5.05 0.90
N TYR A 56 -11.77 4.88 1.85
CA TYR A 56 -10.89 5.91 2.41
C TYR A 56 -9.46 5.61 1.96
N ALA A 57 -8.88 6.50 1.19
CA ALA A 57 -7.55 6.35 0.62
C ALA A 57 -6.69 7.58 0.96
N PRO A 58 -6.06 7.61 2.14
CA PRO A 58 -5.19 8.70 2.55
C PRO A 58 -3.84 8.65 1.82
N SER A 59 -3.29 9.82 1.48
CA SER A 59 -1.85 9.96 1.27
C SER A 59 -1.15 9.81 2.61
N HIS A 60 -0.15 8.93 2.70
CA HIS A 60 0.55 8.71 3.98
C HIS A 60 1.10 10.01 4.56
N PRO A 61 1.15 10.16 5.89
CA PRO A 61 1.86 11.28 6.53
C PRO A 61 3.25 11.51 5.94
N GLY A 62 3.52 12.74 5.49
CA GLY A 62 4.76 13.09 4.83
C GLY A 62 4.84 12.76 3.34
N PHE A 63 3.80 12.17 2.75
CA PHE A 63 3.71 11.92 1.31
C PHE A 63 2.72 12.91 0.65
N PHE A 64 3.00 13.30 -0.58
CA PHE A 64 2.17 14.21 -1.37
C PHE A 64 1.82 15.50 -0.62
N GLY A 65 0.53 15.79 -0.43
CA GLY A 65 0.03 16.96 0.31
C GLY A 65 -0.19 16.75 1.81
N SER A 66 0.10 15.56 2.34
CA SER A 66 -0.06 15.27 3.76
C SER A 66 1.06 15.85 4.61
N GLU A 67 0.71 16.45 5.76
CA GLU A 67 1.68 16.91 6.74
C GLU A 67 2.49 15.75 7.32
N ARG A 68 3.74 16.04 7.66
CA ARG A 68 4.65 15.09 8.29
C ARG A 68 4.79 15.40 9.78
N PRO A 69 4.33 14.52 10.68
CA PRO A 69 4.63 14.63 12.10
C PRO A 69 6.15 14.50 12.34
N ASP A 70 6.73 15.37 13.15
CA ASP A 70 8.17 15.37 13.43
C ASP A 70 8.67 14.09 14.08
N TRP A 71 7.80 13.44 14.86
CA TRP A 71 8.09 12.20 15.59
C TRP A 71 7.96 10.92 14.76
N LEU A 72 7.48 10.98 13.51
CA LEU A 72 7.19 9.83 12.67
C LEU A 72 8.45 9.38 11.91
N TYR A 73 9.03 8.25 12.31
CA TYR A 73 10.29 7.71 11.76
C TYR A 73 10.22 6.26 11.31
N THR A 74 9.22 5.50 11.72
CA THR A 74 9.12 4.06 11.44
C THR A 74 7.76 3.67 10.88
N ILE A 75 7.68 2.49 10.25
CA ILE A 75 6.40 1.90 9.84
C ILE A 75 5.49 1.63 11.04
N ASN A 76 6.08 1.30 12.19
CA ASN A 76 5.32 1.11 13.42
C ASN A 76 4.67 2.42 13.88
N ASP A 77 5.37 3.57 13.77
CA ASP A 77 4.78 4.89 14.06
C ASP A 77 3.61 5.19 13.11
N LEU A 78 3.77 4.85 11.81
CA LEU A 78 2.67 4.98 10.84
C LEU A 78 1.48 4.09 11.20
N ALA A 79 1.72 2.85 11.62
CA ALA A 79 0.64 1.97 12.04
C ALA A 79 -0.13 2.52 13.26
N HIS A 80 0.57 3.11 14.23
CA HIS A 80 -0.06 3.83 15.35
C HIS A 80 -0.86 5.04 14.86
N PHE A 81 -0.29 5.86 13.98
CA PHE A 81 -0.98 7.01 13.38
C PHE A 81 -2.29 6.58 12.69
N TYR A 82 -2.26 5.48 11.95
CA TYR A 82 -3.46 4.95 11.30
C TYR A 82 -4.48 4.37 12.27
N LYS A 83 -4.06 3.84 13.41
CA LYS A 83 -5.00 3.47 14.48
C LYS A 83 -5.74 4.71 15.01
N ASP A 84 -5.03 5.81 15.23
CA ASP A 84 -5.66 7.07 15.63
C ASP A 84 -6.61 7.57 14.53
N MET A 85 -6.20 7.53 13.26
CA MET A 85 -7.04 7.90 12.11
C MET A 85 -8.35 7.09 12.08
N VAL A 86 -8.27 5.78 12.22
CA VAL A 86 -9.44 4.89 12.24
C VAL A 86 -10.39 5.29 13.36
N GLN A 87 -9.86 5.58 14.55
CA GLN A 87 -10.64 6.00 15.70
C GLN A 87 -11.28 7.38 15.49
N GLU A 88 -10.52 8.38 15.03
CA GLU A 88 -11.01 9.74 14.81
C GLU A 88 -12.05 9.82 13.66
N LEU A 89 -11.90 8.96 12.63
CA LEU A 89 -12.89 8.84 11.55
C LEU A 89 -14.10 7.97 11.92
N GLY A 90 -14.09 7.33 13.09
CA GLY A 90 -15.16 6.43 13.53
C GLY A 90 -15.33 5.20 12.64
N LEU A 91 -14.24 4.66 12.09
CA LEU A 91 -14.29 3.46 11.23
C LEU A 91 -14.39 2.22 12.11
N GLU A 92 -15.56 1.62 12.13
CA GLU A 92 -15.82 0.35 12.80
C GLU A 92 -16.04 -0.73 11.74
N ASP A 93 -15.64 -1.96 12.04
CA ASP A 93 -15.88 -3.12 11.18
C ASP A 93 -15.40 -2.93 9.72
N TYR A 94 -14.19 -2.37 9.56
CA TYR A 94 -13.66 -1.97 8.25
C TYR A 94 -12.78 -3.07 7.61
N VAL A 95 -12.68 -2.98 6.28
CA VAL A 95 -11.71 -3.75 5.50
C VAL A 95 -10.42 -2.94 5.38
N LEU A 96 -9.28 -3.57 5.69
CA LEU A 96 -7.96 -2.95 5.60
C LEU A 96 -7.22 -3.52 4.39
N VAL A 97 -6.90 -2.67 3.43
CA VAL A 97 -6.19 -3.02 2.20
C VAL A 97 -4.87 -2.27 2.16
N GLY A 98 -3.78 -2.95 1.88
CA GLY A 98 -2.49 -2.29 1.73
C GLY A 98 -1.66 -2.86 0.60
N HIS A 99 -1.05 -1.96 -0.21
CA HIS A 99 -0.14 -2.31 -1.29
C HIS A 99 1.31 -2.00 -0.89
N SER A 100 2.24 -2.94 -1.12
CA SER A 100 3.67 -2.72 -0.90
C SER A 100 3.96 -2.28 0.55
N VAL A 101 4.52 -1.09 0.76
CA VAL A 101 4.72 -0.47 2.09
C VAL A 101 3.40 -0.28 2.83
N GLY A 102 2.31 0.08 2.14
CA GLY A 102 0.97 0.14 2.72
C GLY A 102 0.49 -1.23 3.23
N GLY A 103 0.90 -2.32 2.56
CA GLY A 103 0.67 -3.69 3.02
C GLY A 103 1.43 -4.00 4.31
N TRP A 104 2.67 -3.52 4.43
CA TRP A 104 3.42 -3.64 5.68
C TRP A 104 2.76 -2.86 6.82
N ILE A 105 2.33 -1.61 6.57
CA ILE A 105 1.58 -0.83 7.55
C ILE A 105 0.31 -1.59 7.97
N ALA A 106 -0.45 -2.13 7.02
CA ALA A 106 -1.66 -2.89 7.29
C ALA A 106 -1.39 -4.14 8.14
N ALA A 107 -0.30 -4.86 7.88
CA ALA A 107 0.10 -6.02 8.66
C ALA A 107 0.50 -5.65 10.10
N GLU A 108 1.22 -4.52 10.31
CA GLU A 108 1.54 -3.99 11.65
C GLU A 108 0.26 -3.57 12.40
N MET A 109 -0.66 -2.85 11.74
CA MET A 109 -1.95 -2.47 12.34
C MET A 109 -2.73 -3.70 12.80
N ALA A 110 -2.84 -4.72 11.95
CA ALA A 110 -3.54 -5.96 12.27
C ALA A 110 -2.85 -6.73 13.42
N ALA A 111 -1.52 -6.73 13.46
CA ALA A 111 -0.74 -7.34 14.54
C ALA A 111 -0.91 -6.61 15.88
N MET A 112 -1.09 -5.28 15.87
CA MET A 112 -1.36 -4.46 17.06
C MET A 112 -2.78 -4.68 17.59
N ASP A 113 -3.78 -4.63 16.70
CA ASP A 113 -5.19 -4.76 17.06
C ASP A 113 -6.04 -5.07 15.81
N HIS A 114 -6.62 -6.25 15.76
CA HIS A 114 -7.40 -6.70 14.61
C HIS A 114 -8.90 -6.83 14.89
N HIS A 115 -9.39 -6.41 16.06
CA HIS A 115 -10.79 -6.67 16.46
C HIS A 115 -11.80 -5.97 15.56
N ASN A 116 -11.52 -4.76 15.08
CA ASN A 116 -12.38 -4.00 14.17
C ASN A 116 -12.04 -4.20 12.69
N ILE A 117 -11.04 -5.04 12.35
CA ILE A 117 -10.66 -5.35 10.98
C ILE A 117 -11.45 -6.58 10.53
N LYS A 118 -12.44 -6.41 9.65
CA LYS A 118 -13.28 -7.50 9.12
C LYS A 118 -12.62 -8.31 8.01
N GLY A 119 -11.68 -7.71 7.30
CA GLY A 119 -10.87 -8.35 6.28
C GLY A 119 -9.55 -7.62 6.12
N LEU A 120 -8.48 -8.36 5.97
CA LEU A 120 -7.14 -7.86 5.70
C LEU A 120 -6.72 -8.24 4.29
N VAL A 121 -6.34 -7.27 3.46
CA VAL A 121 -5.82 -7.55 2.11
C VAL A 121 -4.40 -7.01 1.98
N LEU A 122 -3.47 -7.89 1.66
CA LEU A 122 -2.07 -7.58 1.46
C LEU A 122 -1.71 -7.77 -0.01
N ILE A 123 -1.33 -6.69 -0.70
CA ILE A 123 -1.00 -6.67 -2.12
C ILE A 123 0.49 -6.43 -2.25
N ASP A 124 1.26 -7.42 -2.74
CA ASP A 124 2.72 -7.35 -2.92
C ASP A 124 3.42 -6.66 -1.73
N ALA A 125 3.05 -7.06 -0.51
CA ALA A 125 3.35 -6.34 0.72
C ALA A 125 4.81 -6.48 1.15
N ALA A 126 5.45 -5.36 1.52
CA ALA A 126 6.69 -5.36 2.28
C ALA A 126 6.45 -5.87 3.71
N GLY A 127 7.47 -5.88 4.56
CA GLY A 127 7.34 -6.13 6.00
C GLY A 127 7.91 -7.47 6.47
N VAL A 128 8.02 -8.48 5.61
CA VAL A 128 8.70 -9.75 5.90
C VAL A 128 9.93 -9.91 5.01
N ARG A 129 10.97 -10.54 5.54
CA ARG A 129 12.20 -10.81 4.80
C ARG A 129 12.15 -12.21 4.20
N PRO A 130 12.36 -12.38 2.86
CA PRO A 130 12.40 -13.69 2.24
C PRO A 130 13.60 -14.51 2.75
N GLU A 131 13.46 -15.84 2.77
CA GLU A 131 14.52 -16.75 3.20
C GLU A 131 15.56 -16.99 2.10
N LYS A 132 15.12 -17.03 0.82
CA LYS A 132 15.94 -17.38 -0.34
C LYS A 132 16.04 -16.24 -1.36
N GLY A 133 14.93 -15.51 -1.57
CA GLY A 133 14.88 -14.38 -2.47
C GLY A 133 15.55 -13.13 -1.88
N GLU A 134 15.59 -12.07 -2.66
CA GLU A 134 16.09 -10.77 -2.24
C GLU A 134 15.06 -9.69 -2.53
N ILE A 135 14.88 -8.74 -1.60
CA ILE A 135 14.11 -7.52 -1.86
C ILE A 135 15.02 -6.57 -2.64
N THR A 136 14.56 -6.14 -3.81
CA THR A 136 15.35 -5.27 -4.68
C THR A 136 15.60 -3.91 -4.03
N GLU A 137 16.86 -3.42 -4.15
CA GLU A 137 17.28 -2.14 -3.58
C GLU A 137 16.73 -0.97 -4.41
N VAL A 138 15.55 -0.48 -4.02
CA VAL A 138 14.83 0.56 -4.78
C VAL A 138 15.37 1.97 -4.58
N PHE A 139 16.17 2.23 -3.53
CA PHE A 139 16.75 3.55 -3.27
C PHE A 139 18.02 3.82 -4.11
N MET A 140 18.66 2.76 -4.60
CA MET A 140 19.91 2.85 -5.36
C MET A 140 19.72 2.83 -6.88
N VAL A 141 18.47 2.75 -7.35
CA VAL A 141 18.15 2.75 -8.79
C VAL A 141 17.49 4.05 -9.22
N SER A 142 17.61 4.39 -10.51
CA SER A 142 16.93 5.56 -11.07
C SER A 142 15.41 5.45 -10.97
N GLY A 143 14.71 6.59 -11.08
CA GLY A 143 13.24 6.62 -11.13
C GLY A 143 12.66 5.74 -12.23
N ASP A 144 13.24 5.80 -13.43
CA ASP A 144 12.83 4.99 -14.58
C ASP A 144 13.03 3.49 -14.34
N THR A 145 14.17 3.13 -13.75
CA THR A 145 14.45 1.71 -13.41
C THR A 145 13.45 1.23 -12.38
N ARG A 146 13.20 2.01 -11.33
CA ARG A 146 12.24 1.68 -10.28
C ARG A 146 10.82 1.52 -10.84
N LEU A 147 10.41 2.42 -11.74
CA LEU A 147 9.10 2.33 -12.38
C LEU A 147 8.98 1.04 -13.20
N LYS A 148 10.01 0.69 -13.97
CA LYS A 148 10.03 -0.56 -14.75
C LYS A 148 9.99 -1.80 -13.88
N LEU A 149 10.67 -1.81 -12.74
CA LEU A 149 10.63 -2.91 -11.75
C LEU A 149 9.22 -3.12 -11.16
N GLY A 150 8.37 -2.10 -11.19
CA GLY A 150 6.99 -2.17 -10.71
C GLY A 150 6.06 -3.03 -11.56
N PHE A 151 6.48 -3.43 -12.77
CA PHE A 151 5.64 -4.17 -13.71
C PHE A 151 6.44 -5.31 -14.36
N HIS A 152 5.76 -6.42 -14.66
CA HIS A 152 6.33 -7.51 -15.47
C HIS A 152 6.37 -7.12 -16.93
N ASP A 153 5.27 -6.61 -17.46
CA ASP A 153 5.16 -6.10 -18.82
C ASP A 153 4.52 -4.70 -18.83
N PRO A 154 5.32 -3.62 -18.85
CA PRO A 154 4.81 -2.24 -18.88
C PRO A 154 3.82 -1.96 -20.03
N SER A 155 3.89 -2.73 -21.14
CA SER A 155 2.98 -2.54 -22.28
C SER A 155 1.54 -2.95 -21.97
N GLN A 156 1.33 -3.74 -20.92
CA GLN A 156 0.01 -4.19 -20.47
C GLN A 156 -0.63 -3.22 -19.45
N VAL A 157 0.13 -2.23 -18.98
CA VAL A 157 -0.36 -1.28 -17.97
C VAL A 157 -1.17 -0.17 -18.65
N PRO A 158 -2.47 -0.04 -18.37
CA PRO A 158 -3.25 1.09 -18.88
C PRO A 158 -2.60 2.41 -18.46
N SER A 159 -2.45 3.32 -19.43
CA SER A 159 -1.85 4.65 -19.16
C SER A 159 -0.40 4.61 -18.63
N TYR A 160 0.40 3.58 -19.00
CA TYR A 160 1.83 3.53 -18.62
C TYR A 160 2.60 4.76 -19.07
N ASP A 161 2.29 5.28 -20.25
CA ASP A 161 2.84 6.53 -20.83
C ASP A 161 2.58 7.75 -19.92
N VAL A 162 1.48 7.77 -19.19
CA VAL A 162 1.16 8.86 -18.22
C VAL A 162 2.09 8.81 -17.00
N ILE A 163 2.32 7.61 -16.44
CA ILE A 163 3.17 7.47 -15.24
C ILE A 163 4.66 7.49 -15.58
N SER A 164 5.03 7.16 -16.81
CA SER A 164 6.41 7.18 -17.32
C SER A 164 6.82 8.51 -17.94
N ALA A 165 5.89 9.44 -18.13
CA ALA A 165 6.18 10.78 -18.65
C ALA A 165 7.10 11.55 -17.70
N ASP A 166 7.96 12.38 -18.29
CA ASP A 166 8.82 13.28 -17.52
C ASP A 166 7.97 14.13 -16.55
N PRO A 167 8.32 14.16 -15.25
CA PRO A 167 7.56 14.93 -14.28
C PRO A 167 7.74 16.43 -14.50
N THR A 168 6.69 17.20 -14.24
CA THR A 168 6.85 18.65 -14.06
C THR A 168 7.81 18.94 -12.90
N PRO A 169 8.43 20.16 -12.83
CA PRO A 169 9.28 20.52 -11.70
C PRO A 169 8.61 20.32 -10.33
N GLU A 170 7.32 20.64 -10.21
CA GLU A 170 6.53 20.40 -9.01
C GLU A 170 6.36 18.90 -8.75
N GLY A 171 6.02 18.12 -9.75
CA GLY A 171 5.89 16.66 -9.63
C GLY A 171 7.22 15.97 -9.26
N ALA A 172 8.35 16.49 -9.77
CA ALA A 172 9.67 16.02 -9.38
C ALA A 172 9.97 16.31 -7.91
N ALA A 173 9.64 17.51 -7.42
CA ALA A 173 9.83 17.88 -6.01
C ALA A 173 9.00 17.01 -5.08
N ILE A 174 7.72 16.73 -5.42
CA ILE A 174 6.86 15.81 -4.69
C ILE A 174 7.46 14.41 -4.70
N GLY A 175 7.91 13.91 -5.86
CA GLY A 175 8.54 12.60 -5.98
C GLY A 175 9.79 12.45 -5.10
N HIS A 176 10.62 13.50 -5.00
CA HIS A 176 11.77 13.53 -4.10
C HIS A 176 11.35 13.50 -2.64
N GLY A 177 10.35 14.29 -2.24
CA GLY A 177 9.81 14.27 -0.87
C GLY A 177 9.27 12.90 -0.47
N ASN A 178 8.52 12.26 -1.37
CA ASN A 178 8.02 10.90 -1.15
C ASN A 178 9.15 9.88 -0.97
N MET A 179 10.22 9.98 -1.77
CA MET A 179 11.38 9.09 -1.64
C MET A 179 12.19 9.34 -0.37
N GLU A 180 12.34 10.61 0.05
CA GLU A 180 12.94 10.95 1.33
C GLU A 180 12.16 10.31 2.47
N MET A 181 10.83 10.46 2.46
CA MET A 181 9.97 9.89 3.48
C MET A 181 10.01 8.35 3.48
N LEU A 182 9.95 7.73 2.30
CA LEU A 182 10.09 6.29 2.17
C LEU A 182 11.42 5.78 2.72
N SER A 183 12.52 6.46 2.39
CA SER A 183 13.85 6.14 2.91
C SER A 183 13.90 6.24 4.43
N ARG A 184 13.33 7.29 5.01
CA ARG A 184 13.24 7.47 6.48
C ARG A 184 12.54 6.30 7.15
N LEU A 185 11.45 5.80 6.57
CA LEU A 185 10.61 4.75 7.14
C LEU A 185 11.17 3.34 6.94
N CYS A 186 11.82 3.08 5.78
CA CYS A 186 12.05 1.73 5.28
C CYS A 186 13.52 1.39 5.03
N TRP A 187 14.47 2.32 5.31
CA TRP A 187 15.88 2.08 5.05
C TRP A 187 16.51 1.03 5.99
N ARG A 188 16.10 1.02 7.26
CA ARG A 188 16.77 0.16 8.25
C ARG A 188 15.84 -0.29 9.38
N PRO A 189 15.48 -1.58 9.44
CA PRO A 189 15.77 -2.64 8.46
C PRO A 189 15.14 -2.38 7.10
N TYR A 190 15.82 -2.83 6.02
CA TYR A 190 15.40 -2.53 4.66
C TYR A 190 14.12 -3.27 4.29
N LEU A 191 13.02 -2.52 4.11
CA LEU A 191 11.69 -2.97 3.69
C LEU A 191 11.11 -4.15 4.48
N HIS A 192 11.55 -4.38 5.74
CA HIS A 192 10.98 -5.41 6.59
C HIS A 192 11.10 -5.08 8.08
N ASN A 193 10.27 -5.74 8.90
CA ASN A 193 10.39 -5.76 10.36
C ASN A 193 10.71 -7.20 10.82
N PRO A 194 11.90 -7.46 11.39
CA PRO A 194 12.27 -8.80 11.87
C PRO A 194 11.32 -9.37 12.92
N SER A 195 10.59 -8.51 13.64
CA SER A 195 9.68 -8.93 14.70
C SER A 195 8.27 -9.24 14.20
N LEU A 196 7.85 -8.66 13.06
CA LEU A 196 6.49 -8.82 12.54
C LEU A 196 6.06 -10.28 12.37
N PRO A 197 6.88 -11.20 11.84
CA PRO A 197 6.51 -12.61 11.70
C PRO A 197 6.06 -13.28 13.00
N HIS A 198 6.59 -12.83 14.15
CA HIS A 198 6.25 -13.39 15.47
C HIS A 198 4.85 -12.98 15.94
N TYR A 199 4.30 -11.89 15.42
CA TYR A 199 2.99 -11.34 15.82
C TYR A 199 1.85 -11.79 14.91
N LEU A 200 2.13 -12.07 13.63
CA LEU A 200 1.11 -12.41 12.63
C LEU A 200 0.27 -13.64 12.99
N GLY A 201 0.83 -14.60 13.73
CA GLY A 201 0.09 -15.78 14.20
C GLY A 201 -1.09 -15.49 15.15
N SER A 202 -1.13 -14.31 15.75
CA SER A 202 -2.24 -13.88 16.61
C SER A 202 -3.41 -13.25 15.83
N VAL A 203 -3.18 -12.80 14.59
CA VAL A 203 -4.18 -12.12 13.75
C VAL A 203 -5.23 -13.14 13.26
N LYS A 204 -6.45 -13.03 13.77
CA LYS A 204 -7.56 -13.94 13.44
C LYS A 204 -8.46 -13.42 12.31
N THR A 205 -8.25 -12.20 11.88
CA THR A 205 -8.96 -11.60 10.74
C THR A 205 -8.78 -12.45 9.49
N PRO A 206 -9.85 -12.73 8.72
CA PRO A 206 -9.71 -13.32 7.38
C PRO A 206 -8.78 -12.46 6.52
N ALA A 207 -7.80 -13.08 5.89
CA ALA A 207 -6.81 -12.37 5.11
C ALA A 207 -6.74 -12.88 3.67
N LEU A 208 -6.66 -11.95 2.72
CA LEU A 208 -6.36 -12.21 1.33
C LEU A 208 -4.96 -11.64 1.02
N VAL A 209 -4.08 -12.50 0.54
CA VAL A 209 -2.74 -12.12 0.07
C VAL A 209 -2.75 -12.21 -1.44
N VAL A 210 -2.60 -11.07 -2.13
CA VAL A 210 -2.56 -10.99 -3.60
C VAL A 210 -1.12 -10.68 -4.02
N TRP A 211 -0.60 -11.41 -5.01
CA TRP A 211 0.80 -11.24 -5.41
C TRP A 211 1.02 -11.46 -6.90
N GLY A 212 1.79 -10.55 -7.53
CA GLY A 212 2.33 -10.78 -8.86
C GLY A 212 3.47 -11.81 -8.80
N LYS A 213 3.36 -12.91 -9.55
CA LYS A 213 4.41 -13.96 -9.53
C LYS A 213 5.77 -13.49 -10.03
N GLN A 214 5.79 -12.48 -10.89
CA GLN A 214 6.99 -11.87 -11.45
C GLN A 214 7.35 -10.53 -10.77
N ASP A 215 6.92 -10.33 -9.51
CA ASP A 215 7.31 -9.17 -8.74
C ASP A 215 8.84 -9.09 -8.60
N ALA A 216 9.42 -8.08 -9.26
CA ALA A 216 10.85 -7.83 -9.28
C ALA A 216 11.33 -6.94 -8.11
N ILE A 217 10.42 -6.46 -7.25
CA ILE A 217 10.74 -5.63 -6.07
C ILE A 217 10.68 -6.48 -4.81
N ILE A 218 9.54 -7.12 -4.54
CA ILE A 218 9.32 -7.97 -3.37
C ILE A 218 8.92 -9.37 -3.86
N PRO A 219 9.81 -10.38 -3.73
CA PRO A 219 9.57 -11.68 -4.33
C PRO A 219 8.31 -12.35 -3.76
N VAL A 220 7.63 -13.13 -4.61
CA VAL A 220 6.39 -13.87 -4.26
C VAL A 220 6.54 -14.77 -3.02
N GLU A 221 7.76 -15.17 -2.70
CA GLU A 221 8.11 -15.87 -1.46
C GLU A 221 7.59 -15.13 -0.22
N CYS A 222 7.62 -13.78 -0.22
CA CYS A 222 7.07 -12.98 0.88
C CYS A 222 5.55 -13.16 1.01
N GLY A 223 4.83 -13.27 -0.11
CA GLY A 223 3.40 -13.60 -0.11
C GLY A 223 3.11 -14.99 0.44
N GLU A 224 3.93 -15.98 0.08
CA GLU A 224 3.87 -17.32 0.67
C GLU A 224 4.14 -17.32 2.18
N MET A 225 5.09 -16.48 2.63
CA MET A 225 5.37 -16.30 4.06
C MET A 225 4.17 -15.71 4.79
N TYR A 226 3.59 -14.61 4.28
CA TYR A 226 2.39 -14.00 4.87
C TYR A 226 1.24 -15.01 4.96
N SER A 227 1.00 -15.80 3.90
CA SER A 227 -0.07 -16.81 3.89
C SER A 227 0.14 -17.95 4.87
N LYS A 228 1.39 -18.25 5.23
CA LYS A 228 1.73 -19.27 6.26
C LYS A 228 1.67 -18.71 7.68
N LEU A 229 2.01 -17.42 7.85
CA LEU A 229 2.08 -16.77 9.15
C LEU A 229 0.70 -16.32 9.66
N LEU A 230 -0.19 -15.93 8.76
CA LEU A 230 -1.56 -15.53 9.07
C LEU A 230 -2.48 -16.74 9.10
N PRO A 231 -3.12 -17.07 10.24
CA PRO A 231 -3.89 -18.32 10.40
C PRO A 231 -5.06 -18.51 9.43
N ASN A 232 -5.67 -17.40 8.99
CA ASN A 232 -6.87 -17.39 8.15
C ASN A 232 -6.59 -16.72 6.78
N ALA A 233 -5.40 -16.95 6.23
CA ALA A 233 -5.01 -16.33 4.95
C ALA A 233 -5.25 -17.25 3.74
N THR A 234 -5.64 -16.63 2.64
CA THR A 234 -5.66 -17.21 1.30
C THR A 234 -4.67 -16.46 0.41
N LEU A 235 -3.76 -17.18 -0.28
CA LEU A 235 -2.86 -16.60 -1.27
C LEU A 235 -3.47 -16.70 -2.67
N LYS A 236 -3.49 -15.59 -3.39
CA LYS A 236 -3.81 -15.48 -4.81
C LYS A 236 -2.62 -14.93 -5.56
N SER A 237 -1.89 -15.79 -6.26
CA SER A 237 -0.79 -15.37 -7.13
C SER A 237 -1.30 -15.17 -8.56
N ILE A 238 -0.91 -14.04 -9.17
CA ILE A 238 -1.29 -13.65 -10.53
C ILE A 238 -0.09 -13.88 -11.46
N ASP A 239 -0.30 -14.66 -12.53
CA ASP A 239 0.74 -14.96 -13.51
C ASP A 239 1.01 -13.76 -14.43
N ASN A 240 2.25 -13.65 -14.91
CA ASN A 240 2.70 -12.55 -15.79
C ASN A 240 2.34 -11.17 -15.23
N CYS A 241 2.61 -10.98 -13.94
CA CYS A 241 2.28 -9.80 -13.18
C CYS A 241 3.45 -9.41 -12.27
N GLY A 242 3.80 -8.14 -12.25
CA GLY A 242 4.82 -7.56 -11.38
C GLY A 242 4.25 -7.05 -10.05
N HIS A 243 4.89 -6.00 -9.51
CA HIS A 243 4.63 -5.44 -8.17
C HIS A 243 3.31 -4.64 -8.06
N SER A 244 2.53 -4.50 -9.12
CA SER A 244 1.33 -3.67 -9.11
C SER A 244 0.14 -4.36 -9.79
N PRO A 245 -0.37 -5.49 -9.24
CA PRO A 245 -1.45 -6.26 -9.85
C PRO A 245 -2.70 -5.44 -10.16
N GLN A 246 -3.05 -4.49 -9.30
CA GLN A 246 -4.20 -3.59 -9.46
C GLN A 246 -4.07 -2.68 -10.70
N MET A 247 -2.87 -2.50 -11.21
CA MET A 247 -2.59 -1.68 -12.40
C MET A 247 -2.32 -2.54 -13.64
N GLU A 248 -1.58 -3.64 -13.49
CA GLU A 248 -1.11 -4.47 -14.60
C GLU A 248 -2.13 -5.54 -15.00
N LYS A 249 -2.87 -6.09 -14.03
CA LYS A 249 -3.88 -7.14 -14.21
C LYS A 249 -5.18 -6.80 -13.49
N PRO A 250 -5.83 -5.67 -13.84
CA PRO A 250 -6.98 -5.15 -13.09
C PRO A 250 -8.16 -6.14 -13.01
N ASP A 251 -8.43 -6.90 -14.08
CA ASP A 251 -9.53 -7.86 -14.10
C ASP A 251 -9.28 -9.03 -13.13
N GLU A 252 -8.07 -9.58 -13.14
CA GLU A 252 -7.67 -10.67 -12.24
C GLU A 252 -7.59 -10.18 -10.78
N PHE A 253 -7.09 -8.97 -10.57
CA PHE A 253 -7.08 -8.32 -9.27
C PHE A 253 -8.49 -8.12 -8.72
N ASN A 254 -9.40 -7.54 -9.52
CA ASN A 254 -10.78 -7.31 -9.11
C ASN A 254 -11.52 -8.62 -8.85
N ALA A 255 -11.27 -9.68 -9.63
CA ALA A 255 -11.82 -11.01 -9.39
C ALA A 255 -11.30 -11.64 -8.08
N ALA A 256 -10.06 -11.36 -7.68
CA ALA A 256 -9.53 -11.80 -6.39
C ALA A 256 -10.15 -11.04 -5.20
N MET A 257 -10.55 -9.77 -5.42
CA MET A 257 -11.17 -8.90 -4.41
C MET A 257 -12.70 -9.10 -4.29
N ALA A 258 -13.32 -9.88 -5.15
CA ALA A 258 -14.77 -10.12 -5.18
C ALA A 258 -15.23 -11.11 -4.11
#